data_e1f5db3b5b2bd3fe6747b2f39d760e27
#
_entry.id   e1f5db3b5b2bd3fe6747b2f39d760e27
#
_cell.length_a   1.000
_cell.length_b   1.000
_cell.length_c   1.000
_cell.angle_alpha   90.00
_cell.angle_beta   90.00
_cell.angle_gamma   90.00
#
_symmetry.space_group_name_H-M   'P 1'
#
loop_
_entity.id
_entity.type
_entity.pdbx_description
1 polymer ?
#
loop_
_entity_poly.entity_id
_entity_poly.type
_entity_poly.pdbx_seq_one_letter_code
_entity_poly.pdbx_strand_id
1 'polypeptide(L)'
;MTAEKIIDSLRFTATEADEQKDLFTPSHVLYKCRIINPENNRRYTFDYQCNPSATHEPTKEDCLYCLLSDASCADSCTDEADFLTEFGYIDGGADQVRKGLKAYKACKRTAAAIDRIFTEDEKTALNEYYKNY
;
A
#
# COMPACT_ATOMS: atom_id res chain seq x y z
N MET A 1 9.93 -14.31 -16.87
CA MET A 1 8.89 -13.38 -16.38
C MET A 1 9.56 -12.10 -15.91
N THR A 2 9.20 -10.97 -16.49
CA THR A 2 9.78 -9.67 -16.11
C THR A 2 8.78 -8.88 -15.27
N ALA A 3 9.28 -7.97 -14.46
CA ALA A 3 8.45 -7.09 -13.65
C ALA A 3 7.48 -6.28 -14.52
N GLU A 4 7.97 -5.74 -15.64
CA GLU A 4 7.14 -4.97 -16.57
C GLU A 4 5.96 -5.79 -17.10
N LYS A 5 6.17 -7.05 -17.44
CA LYS A 5 5.10 -7.94 -17.90
C LYS A 5 4.09 -8.23 -16.81
N ILE A 6 4.55 -8.42 -15.57
CA ILE A 6 3.68 -8.62 -14.42
C ILE A 6 2.80 -7.38 -14.24
N ILE A 7 3.41 -6.21 -14.20
CA ILE A 7 2.70 -4.94 -13.99
C ILE A 7 1.69 -4.70 -15.11
N ASP A 8 2.10 -4.90 -16.36
CA ASP A 8 1.23 -4.69 -17.51
C ASP A 8 0.02 -5.61 -17.51
N SER A 9 0.16 -6.84 -16.98
CA SER A 9 -0.91 -7.82 -16.95
C SER A 9 -1.93 -7.55 -15.84
N LEU A 10 -1.55 -6.84 -14.77
CA LEU A 10 -2.45 -6.56 -13.64
C LEU A 10 -3.58 -5.65 -14.09
N ARG A 11 -4.78 -5.97 -13.63
CA ARG A 11 -5.94 -5.09 -13.79
C ARG A 11 -6.02 -4.14 -12.62
N PHE A 12 -6.30 -2.88 -12.90
CA PHE A 12 -6.31 -1.84 -11.89
C PHE A 12 -7.51 -0.92 -12.10
N THR A 13 -8.20 -0.60 -11.01
CA THR A 13 -9.26 0.41 -11.01
C THR A 13 -9.04 1.36 -9.84
N ALA A 14 -9.36 2.62 -10.04
CA ALA A 14 -9.35 3.64 -9.00
C ALA A 14 -10.60 4.48 -9.14
N THR A 15 -11.36 4.63 -8.06
CA THR A 15 -12.60 5.41 -8.03
C THR A 15 -12.54 6.40 -6.88
N GLU A 16 -12.74 7.67 -7.18
CA GLU A 16 -12.76 8.71 -6.16
C GLU A 16 -13.93 8.50 -5.22
N ALA A 17 -13.66 8.57 -3.91
CA ALA A 17 -14.68 8.44 -2.87
C ALA A 17 -15.24 9.82 -2.52
N ASP A 18 -16.54 10.02 -2.73
CA ASP A 18 -17.20 11.32 -2.55
C ASP A 18 -17.32 11.77 -1.10
N GLU A 19 -17.11 10.87 -0.16
CA GLU A 19 -17.46 11.09 1.24
C GLU A 19 -16.36 11.72 2.07
N GLN A 20 -15.20 11.97 1.48
CA GLN A 20 -14.00 12.41 2.20
C GLN A 20 -13.81 13.92 2.18
N LYS A 21 -14.89 14.65 2.14
CA LYS A 21 -14.80 16.12 2.22
C LYS A 21 -14.82 16.55 3.67
N ASP A 22 -13.63 16.80 4.20
CA ASP A 22 -13.50 17.59 5.41
C ASP A 22 -13.94 19.01 5.07
N LEU A 23 -14.98 19.51 5.75
CA LEU A 23 -15.54 20.83 5.50
C LEU A 23 -14.56 21.96 5.78
N PHE A 24 -13.51 21.71 6.55
CA PHE A 24 -12.59 22.76 7.00
C PHE A 24 -11.24 22.73 6.31
N THR A 25 -10.71 21.55 5.99
CA THR A 25 -9.41 21.41 5.32
C THR A 25 -9.34 20.10 4.57
N PRO A 26 -9.82 20.03 3.31
CA PRO A 26 -9.61 18.84 2.52
C PRO A 26 -8.11 18.69 2.21
N SER A 27 -7.42 17.92 3.06
CA SER A 27 -5.98 17.71 2.89
C SER A 27 -5.67 16.56 1.92
N HIS A 28 -6.67 15.72 1.62
CA HIS A 28 -6.48 14.53 0.78
C HIS A 28 -7.71 14.23 -0.06
N VAL A 29 -7.49 13.67 -1.23
CA VAL A 29 -8.52 13.04 -2.05
C VAL A 29 -8.36 11.54 -1.88
N LEU A 30 -9.43 10.86 -1.44
CA LEU A 30 -9.41 9.42 -1.22
C LEU A 30 -9.89 8.67 -2.44
N TYR A 31 -9.16 7.67 -2.85
CA TYR A 31 -9.53 6.74 -3.93
C TYR A 31 -9.71 5.35 -3.37
N LYS A 32 -10.75 4.65 -3.85
CA LYS A 32 -10.93 3.22 -3.65
C LYS A 32 -10.29 2.51 -4.84
N CYS A 33 -9.26 1.74 -4.56
CA CYS A 33 -8.45 1.10 -5.58
C CYS A 33 -8.56 -0.41 -5.50
N ARG A 34 -8.40 -1.07 -6.65
CA ARG A 34 -8.39 -2.53 -6.73
C ARG A 34 -7.33 -3.00 -7.71
N ILE A 35 -6.56 -3.98 -7.29
CA ILE A 35 -5.61 -4.69 -8.15
C ILE A 35 -6.07 -6.14 -8.27
N ILE A 36 -6.07 -6.67 -9.49
CA ILE A 36 -6.43 -8.05 -9.78
C ILE A 36 -5.29 -8.68 -10.58
N ASN A 37 -4.79 -9.83 -10.10
CA ASN A 37 -3.85 -10.63 -10.87
C ASN A 37 -4.65 -11.61 -11.74
N PRO A 38 -4.64 -11.45 -13.08
CA PRO A 38 -5.45 -12.30 -13.95
C PRO A 38 -4.98 -13.77 -13.99
N GLU A 39 -3.73 -14.03 -13.63
CA GLU A 39 -3.17 -15.39 -13.64
C GLU A 39 -3.86 -16.30 -12.61
N ASN A 40 -4.27 -15.75 -11.47
CA ASN A 40 -4.94 -16.52 -10.41
C ASN A 40 -6.28 -15.93 -10.00
N ASN A 41 -6.71 -14.83 -10.61
CA ASN A 41 -7.94 -14.10 -10.33
C ASN A 41 -8.04 -13.63 -8.87
N ARG A 42 -6.93 -13.47 -8.19
CA ARG A 42 -6.89 -12.93 -6.82
C ARG A 42 -6.78 -11.42 -6.86
N ARG A 43 -7.37 -10.77 -5.85
CA ARG A 43 -7.52 -9.33 -5.85
C ARG A 43 -7.31 -8.75 -4.46
N TYR A 44 -7.00 -7.46 -4.44
CA TYR A 44 -6.92 -6.67 -3.22
C TYR A 44 -7.54 -5.31 -3.47
N THR A 45 -8.45 -4.93 -2.57
CA THR A 45 -9.07 -3.61 -2.56
C THR A 45 -8.47 -2.81 -1.41
N PHE A 46 -8.08 -1.57 -1.69
CA PHE A 46 -7.39 -0.74 -0.71
C PHE A 46 -7.73 0.74 -0.94
N ASP A 47 -7.48 1.55 0.07
CA ASP A 47 -7.63 3.00 -0.01
C ASP A 47 -6.29 3.64 -0.36
N TYR A 48 -6.33 4.67 -1.21
CA TYR A 48 -5.16 5.43 -1.58
C TYR A 48 -5.47 6.92 -1.47
N GLN A 49 -4.65 7.65 -0.73
CA GLN A 49 -4.83 9.08 -0.53
C GLN A 49 -3.88 9.86 -1.44
N CYS A 50 -4.45 10.80 -2.19
CA CYS A 50 -3.69 11.71 -3.04
C CYS A 50 -3.74 13.12 -2.46
N ASN A 51 -2.68 13.87 -2.68
CA ASN A 51 -2.66 15.30 -2.39
C ASN A 51 -3.71 15.99 -3.28
N PRO A 52 -4.54 16.92 -2.75
CA PRO A 52 -5.51 17.66 -3.55
C PRO A 52 -4.90 18.42 -4.73
N SER A 53 -3.62 18.77 -4.64
CA SER A 53 -2.91 19.43 -5.73
C SER A 53 -2.39 18.46 -6.81
N ALA A 54 -2.56 17.16 -6.61
CA ALA A 54 -2.16 16.17 -7.63
C ALA A 54 -3.00 16.38 -8.90
N THR A 55 -2.33 16.34 -10.03
CA THR A 55 -2.97 16.63 -11.32
C THR A 55 -3.51 15.39 -12.02
N HIS A 56 -3.34 14.22 -11.42
CA HIS A 56 -3.75 12.95 -12.03
C HIS A 56 -4.24 11.98 -10.96
N GLU A 57 -5.01 11.00 -11.42
CA GLU A 57 -5.47 9.90 -10.57
C GLU A 57 -4.30 8.99 -10.18
N PRO A 58 -4.46 8.17 -9.13
CA PRO A 58 -3.45 7.17 -8.78
C PRO A 58 -3.17 6.24 -9.96
N THR A 59 -1.92 5.96 -10.20
CA THR A 59 -1.52 5.01 -11.24
C THR A 59 -1.30 3.63 -10.64
N LYS A 60 -1.43 2.60 -11.46
CA LYS A 60 -1.16 1.22 -11.07
C LYS A 60 0.25 1.07 -10.51
N GLU A 61 1.22 1.69 -11.17
CA GLU A 61 2.63 1.63 -10.77
C GLU A 61 2.86 2.25 -9.40
N ASP A 62 2.32 3.44 -9.16
CA ASP A 62 2.48 4.13 -7.89
C ASP A 62 1.81 3.38 -6.75
N CYS A 63 0.59 2.87 -6.98
CA CYS A 63 -0.12 2.09 -5.98
C CYS A 63 0.63 0.80 -5.64
N LEU A 64 1.13 0.10 -6.64
CA LEU A 64 1.88 -1.13 -6.42
C LEU A 64 3.18 -0.87 -5.65
N TYR A 65 3.86 0.23 -5.95
CA TYR A 65 5.03 0.66 -5.19
C TYR A 65 4.69 0.84 -3.70
N CYS A 66 3.61 1.56 -3.41
CA CYS A 66 3.18 1.80 -2.04
C CYS A 66 2.80 0.50 -1.32
N LEU A 67 2.09 -0.40 -1.99
CA LEU A 67 1.70 -1.69 -1.39
C LEU A 67 2.93 -2.55 -1.07
N LEU A 68 3.89 -2.61 -1.98
CA LEU A 68 5.13 -3.37 -1.75
C LEU A 68 5.96 -2.75 -0.63
N SER A 69 6.01 -1.43 -0.56
CA SER A 69 6.70 -0.71 0.50
C SER A 69 6.07 -0.98 1.87
N ASP A 70 4.75 -0.92 1.96
CA ASP A 70 4.03 -1.22 3.20
C ASP A 70 4.22 -2.66 3.64
N ALA A 71 4.16 -3.60 2.69
CA ALA A 71 4.42 -5.00 2.98
C ALA A 71 5.83 -5.20 3.53
N SER A 72 6.81 -4.55 2.93
CA SER A 72 8.21 -4.60 3.38
C SER A 72 8.38 -4.04 4.79
N CYS A 73 7.69 -2.95 5.12
CA CYS A 73 7.72 -2.38 6.47
C CYS A 73 7.23 -3.38 7.51
N ALA A 74 6.14 -4.10 7.23
CA ALA A 74 5.63 -5.11 8.15
C ALA A 74 6.57 -6.32 8.25
N ASP A 75 7.10 -6.78 7.11
CA ASP A 75 7.94 -7.97 7.05
C ASP A 75 9.32 -7.76 7.68
N SER A 76 9.81 -6.52 7.72
CA SER A 76 11.10 -6.19 8.34
C SER A 76 11.04 -6.12 9.87
N CYS A 77 9.84 -6.12 10.46
CA CYS A 77 9.65 -6.02 11.89
C CYS A 77 9.21 -7.36 12.48
N THR A 78 9.70 -7.69 13.67
CA THR A 78 9.39 -8.98 14.33
C THR A 78 8.02 -8.97 14.99
N ASP A 79 7.59 -7.81 15.52
CA ASP A 79 6.32 -7.65 16.21
C ASP A 79 5.89 -6.17 16.25
N GLU A 80 4.77 -5.90 16.92
CA GLU A 80 4.23 -4.54 17.06
C GLU A 80 5.22 -3.60 17.72
N ALA A 81 5.88 -4.05 18.78
CA ALA A 81 6.82 -3.23 19.55
C ALA A 81 8.01 -2.82 18.67
N ASP A 82 8.52 -3.74 17.89
CA ASP A 82 9.61 -3.49 16.94
C ASP A 82 9.18 -2.45 15.89
N PHE A 83 7.99 -2.58 15.34
CA PHE A 83 7.44 -1.63 14.37
C PHE A 83 7.30 -0.23 14.97
N LEU A 84 6.75 -0.13 16.18
CA LEU A 84 6.57 1.16 16.86
C LEU A 84 7.91 1.84 17.10
N THR A 85 8.93 1.08 17.47
CA THR A 85 10.28 1.60 17.71
C THR A 85 10.93 2.05 16.41
N GLU A 86 10.89 1.19 15.39
CA GLU A 86 11.56 1.44 14.11
C GLU A 86 11.02 2.69 13.41
N PHE A 87 9.71 2.92 13.47
CA PHE A 87 9.07 4.03 12.78
C PHE A 87 8.75 5.22 13.69
N GLY A 88 9.29 5.23 14.91
CA GLY A 88 9.26 6.40 15.79
C GLY A 88 7.93 6.68 16.48
N TYR A 89 7.02 5.73 16.54
CA TYR A 89 5.73 5.93 17.17
C TYR A 89 5.80 5.85 18.71
N ILE A 90 6.78 5.12 19.24
CA ILE A 90 6.80 4.77 20.67
C ILE A 90 7.03 5.98 21.58
N ASP A 91 7.75 6.98 21.08
CA ASP A 91 8.12 8.15 21.89
C ASP A 91 7.12 9.31 21.80
N GLY A 92 6.07 9.15 21.01
CA GLY A 92 5.11 10.22 20.72
C GLY A 92 3.88 10.27 21.61
N GLY A 93 3.83 9.48 22.69
CA GLY A 93 2.68 9.41 23.59
C GLY A 93 1.60 8.44 23.10
N ALA A 94 0.51 8.36 23.86
CA ALA A 94 -0.54 7.36 23.64
C ALA A 94 -1.20 7.47 22.26
N ASP A 95 -1.41 8.68 21.76
CA ASP A 95 -2.03 8.89 20.45
C ASP A 95 -1.14 8.40 19.30
N GLN A 96 0.16 8.64 19.40
CA GLN A 96 1.12 8.15 18.40
C GLN A 96 1.23 6.63 18.44
N VAL A 97 1.22 6.03 19.63
CA VAL A 97 1.24 4.57 19.76
C VAL A 97 -0.01 3.97 19.09
N ARG A 98 -1.19 4.55 19.31
CA ARG A 98 -2.42 4.07 18.65
C ARG A 98 -2.34 4.17 17.13
N LYS A 99 -1.81 5.28 16.61
CA LYS A 99 -1.60 5.45 15.17
C LYS A 99 -0.63 4.40 14.63
N GLY A 100 0.44 4.14 15.35
CA GLY A 100 1.44 3.14 14.99
C GLY A 100 0.86 1.72 14.96
N LEU A 101 0.05 1.36 15.95
CA LEU A 101 -0.62 0.05 16.00
C LEU A 101 -1.57 -0.12 14.81
N LYS A 102 -2.32 0.93 14.48
CA LYS A 102 -3.22 0.92 13.32
C LYS A 102 -2.43 0.79 12.01
N ALA A 103 -1.33 1.53 11.89
CA ALA A 103 -0.45 1.44 10.73
C ALA A 103 0.16 0.05 10.59
N TYR A 104 0.62 -0.55 11.68
CA TYR A 104 1.18 -1.90 11.66
C TYR A 104 0.16 -2.93 11.17
N LYS A 105 -1.07 -2.87 11.68
CA LYS A 105 -2.14 -3.78 11.23
C LYS A 105 -2.44 -3.61 9.75
N ALA A 106 -2.45 -2.37 9.26
CA ALA A 106 -2.68 -2.09 7.84
C ALA A 106 -1.53 -2.65 6.98
N CYS A 107 -0.29 -2.47 7.40
CA CYS A 107 0.87 -3.01 6.69
C CYS A 107 0.88 -4.54 6.70
N LYS A 108 0.51 -5.17 7.80
CA LYS A 108 0.38 -6.63 7.89
C LYS A 108 -0.69 -7.16 6.95
N ARG A 109 -1.82 -6.48 6.88
CA ARG A 109 -2.90 -6.85 5.94
C ARG A 109 -2.43 -6.74 4.49
N THR A 110 -1.71 -5.69 4.17
CA THR A 110 -1.14 -5.50 2.83
C THR A 110 -0.11 -6.57 2.51
N ALA A 111 0.77 -6.91 3.46
CA ALA A 111 1.75 -7.98 3.28
C ALA A 111 1.07 -9.32 2.99
N ALA A 112 0.02 -9.65 3.73
CA ALA A 112 -0.76 -10.88 3.50
C ALA A 112 -1.43 -10.88 2.13
N ALA A 113 -1.93 -9.73 1.68
CA ALA A 113 -2.54 -9.59 0.36
C ALA A 113 -1.51 -9.78 -0.76
N ILE A 114 -0.34 -9.18 -0.63
CA ILE A 114 0.75 -9.34 -1.61
C ILE A 114 1.17 -10.81 -1.70
N ASP A 115 1.30 -11.50 -0.57
CA ASP A 115 1.64 -12.93 -0.54
C ASP A 115 0.58 -13.80 -1.21
N ARG A 116 -0.69 -13.39 -1.14
CA ARG A 116 -1.80 -14.11 -1.74
C ARG A 116 -1.89 -13.89 -3.25
N ILE A 117 -1.63 -12.66 -3.69
CA ILE A 117 -1.79 -12.24 -5.09
C ILE A 117 -0.61 -12.68 -5.96
N PHE A 118 0.60 -12.62 -5.41
CA PHE A 118 1.83 -12.88 -6.17
C PHE A 118 2.55 -14.12 -5.66
N THR A 119 3.18 -14.83 -6.57
CA THR A 119 4.13 -15.90 -6.24
C THR A 119 5.43 -15.27 -5.68
N GLU A 120 6.27 -16.10 -5.05
CA GLU A 120 7.57 -15.63 -4.57
C GLU A 120 8.43 -15.08 -5.71
N ASP A 121 8.42 -15.71 -6.87
CA ASP A 121 9.17 -15.24 -8.03
C ASP A 121 8.66 -13.90 -8.52
N GLU A 122 7.34 -13.73 -8.55
CA GLU A 122 6.72 -12.46 -8.93
C GLU A 122 7.09 -11.35 -7.93
N LYS A 123 7.01 -11.63 -6.63
CA LYS A 123 7.39 -10.67 -5.59
C LYS A 123 8.85 -10.27 -5.72
N THR A 124 9.73 -11.22 -5.95
CA THR A 124 11.16 -10.94 -6.12
C THR A 124 11.39 -10.02 -7.31
N ALA A 125 10.77 -10.31 -8.45
CA ALA A 125 10.91 -9.49 -9.65
C ALA A 125 10.38 -8.07 -9.43
N LEU A 126 9.23 -7.94 -8.77
CA LEU A 126 8.62 -6.64 -8.49
C LEU A 126 9.46 -5.82 -7.51
N ASN A 127 9.95 -6.44 -6.44
CA ASN A 127 10.78 -5.76 -5.46
C ASN A 127 12.09 -5.27 -6.07
N GLU A 128 12.70 -6.08 -6.94
CA GLU A 128 13.92 -5.69 -7.64
C GLU A 128 13.68 -4.51 -8.59
N TYR A 129 12.56 -4.53 -9.30
CA TYR A 129 12.17 -3.45 -10.20
C TYR A 129 11.99 -2.12 -9.45
N TYR A 130 11.30 -2.15 -8.32
CA TYR A 130 11.00 -0.95 -7.55
C TYR A 130 12.17 -0.47 -6.68
N LYS A 131 13.24 -1.22 -6.60
CA LYS A 131 14.42 -0.81 -5.85
C LYS A 131 15.00 0.53 -6.34
N ASN A 132 14.87 0.79 -7.63
CA ASN A 132 15.38 1.99 -8.28
C ASN A 132 14.25 2.93 -8.75
N TYR A 133 13.10 2.76 -8.20
CA TYR A 133 11.92 3.53 -8.60
C TYR A 133 11.90 4.97 -8.10
#